data_13a33fa0652f51e3fd619b9f6f99cb44
#
_entry.id   13a33fa0652f51e3fd619b9f6f99cb44
#
_cell.length_a   1.000
_cell.length_b   1.000
_cell.length_c   1.000
_cell.angle_alpha   90.00
_cell.angle_beta   90.00
_cell.angle_gamma   90.00
#
_symmetry.space_group_name_H-M   'P 1'
#
loop_
_entity.id
_entity.type
_entity.pdbx_description
1 polymer ?
#
loop_
_entity_poly.entity_id
_entity_poly.type
_entity_poly.pdbx_seq_one_letter_code
_entity_poly.pdbx_strand_id
1 'polypeptide(L)'
;VCFSGTVVGGERVGGIVGQIQWADAGYSFKNCINKGKSVTNSSGSMTGGVCGFLQYDHGYVGNLINYGKVDGSSATGGVFGQVKVGGGDKMVLTYMVNAGDVAGKDNVGGCVGFITGNGSTGNEINNSVNFSSVTNNGGGSIGGILGYGDIAKSCIFSSANHGNIKGGSSGASNVGGICGRFGWHSSSSVTKNDNIELARCCNTGTISSDHKDSYVGGVLGRQALGSTIDATNWMVHDCYNKGPVPSRHNTDAGGIVGYVDHTSEVQCCYSSGDIEKGNGVVGTHKGGSVWYHHHLYYLEGTANDWNCDKIKKSNKGKESSYGGFDFNKVWQIDSSKNDEMPHLKDCHFQFFSL
;
A
#
# COMPACT_ATOMS: atom_id res chain seq x y z
N VAL A 1 -5.49 15.03 20.72
CA VAL A 1 -5.34 14.05 21.82
C VAL A 1 -3.98 13.38 21.71
N CYS A 2 -3.29 13.18 22.83
CA CYS A 2 -2.04 12.43 22.91
C CYS A 2 -2.15 11.39 24.02
N PHE A 3 -1.73 10.14 23.72
CA PHE A 3 -1.74 9.03 24.66
C PHE A 3 -0.38 8.32 24.69
N SER A 4 0.06 7.84 25.87
CA SER A 4 1.37 7.21 26.06
C SER A 4 1.38 5.96 26.94
N GLY A 5 0.22 5.37 27.23
CA GLY A 5 0.10 4.14 28.03
C GLY A 5 0.16 2.87 27.19
N THR A 6 -0.21 1.74 27.80
CA THR A 6 -0.44 0.48 27.10
C THR A 6 -1.93 0.14 27.15
N VAL A 7 -2.51 -0.14 25.99
CA VAL A 7 -3.90 -0.63 25.88
C VAL A 7 -3.87 -2.10 25.47
N VAL A 8 -4.55 -2.93 26.23
CA VAL A 8 -4.68 -4.37 25.96
C VAL A 8 -6.16 -4.72 25.91
N GLY A 9 -6.59 -5.48 24.90
CA GLY A 9 -7.99 -5.89 24.78
C GLY A 9 -8.18 -7.11 23.90
N GLY A 10 -9.44 -7.55 23.79
CA GLY A 10 -9.83 -8.71 22.96
C GLY A 10 -10.08 -8.33 21.49
N GLU A 11 -10.87 -7.29 21.26
CA GLU A 11 -11.24 -6.82 19.92
C GLU A 11 -11.30 -5.30 19.89
N ARG A 12 -11.13 -4.73 18.70
CA ARG A 12 -11.27 -3.29 18.43
C ARG A 12 -10.40 -2.45 19.36
N VAL A 13 -9.14 -2.81 19.42
CA VAL A 13 -8.17 -2.15 20.30
C VAL A 13 -7.51 -0.98 19.58
N GLY A 14 -7.59 0.20 20.18
CA GLY A 14 -6.90 1.39 19.70
C GLY A 14 -6.24 2.13 20.86
N GLY A 15 -5.09 2.71 20.64
CA GLY A 15 -4.39 3.48 21.67
C GLY A 15 -5.17 4.73 22.13
N ILE A 16 -6.01 5.29 21.27
CA ILE A 16 -6.85 6.45 21.56
C ILE A 16 -8.33 6.07 21.63
N VAL A 17 -8.81 5.30 20.63
CA VAL A 17 -10.21 4.92 20.50
C VAL A 17 -10.31 3.45 20.09
N GLY A 18 -11.08 2.66 20.83
CA GLY A 18 -11.35 1.26 20.44
C GLY A 18 -12.23 1.18 19.20
N GLN A 19 -13.31 1.93 19.18
CA GLN A 19 -14.28 1.93 18.07
C GLN A 19 -14.94 3.29 17.88
N ILE A 20 -15.08 3.68 16.60
CA ILE A 20 -15.96 4.74 16.13
C ILE A 20 -16.96 4.10 15.16
N GLN A 21 -18.26 4.26 15.41
CA GLN A 21 -19.31 3.65 14.60
C GLN A 21 -20.46 4.62 14.42
N TRP A 22 -21.02 4.65 13.21
CA TRP A 22 -22.16 5.49 12.86
C TRP A 22 -21.87 7.00 13.07
N ALA A 23 -20.92 7.52 12.33
CA ALA A 23 -20.67 8.95 12.31
C ALA A 23 -21.53 9.60 11.22
N ASP A 24 -22.43 10.50 11.61
CA ASP A 24 -23.19 11.32 10.69
C ASP A 24 -22.30 12.36 9.98
N ALA A 25 -22.82 12.95 8.90
CA ALA A 25 -22.16 14.02 8.17
C ALA A 25 -21.72 15.16 9.11
N GLY A 26 -20.51 15.66 8.90
CA GLY A 26 -19.98 16.81 9.64
C GLY A 26 -19.06 16.47 10.81
N TYR A 27 -18.89 15.19 11.18
CA TYR A 27 -17.88 14.80 12.15
C TYR A 27 -16.51 14.64 11.51
N SER A 28 -15.46 14.90 12.31
CA SER A 28 -14.08 14.69 11.90
C SER A 28 -13.29 13.98 12.99
N PHE A 29 -12.47 12.99 12.60
CA PHE A 29 -11.51 12.34 13.48
C PHE A 29 -10.10 12.77 13.08
N LYS A 30 -9.51 13.67 13.85
CA LYS A 30 -8.25 14.31 13.49
C LYS A 30 -7.40 14.73 14.67
N ASN A 31 -6.12 15.02 14.40
CA ASN A 31 -5.17 15.58 15.37
C ASN A 31 -4.97 14.68 16.60
N CYS A 32 -4.74 13.39 16.37
CA CYS A 32 -4.49 12.41 17.42
C CYS A 32 -3.09 11.82 17.31
N ILE A 33 -2.40 11.69 18.44
CA ILE A 33 -1.05 11.14 18.54
C ILE A 33 -1.04 10.01 19.56
N ASN A 34 -0.72 8.81 19.12
CA ASN A 34 -0.45 7.68 19.99
C ASN A 34 1.06 7.49 20.16
N LYS A 35 1.55 7.53 21.40
CA LYS A 35 2.91 7.15 21.80
C LYS A 35 2.92 5.88 22.65
N GLY A 36 1.76 5.34 22.93
CA GLY A 36 1.56 4.14 23.73
C GLY A 36 1.50 2.87 22.89
N LYS A 37 1.58 1.72 23.54
CA LYS A 37 1.48 0.40 22.93
C LYS A 37 0.03 -0.06 22.82
N SER A 38 -0.36 -0.63 21.68
CA SER A 38 -1.68 -1.25 21.46
C SER A 38 -1.52 -2.74 21.20
N VAL A 39 -2.17 -3.57 21.96
CA VAL A 39 -2.04 -5.03 21.88
C VAL A 39 -3.41 -5.70 21.94
N THR A 40 -3.66 -6.64 21.03
CA THR A 40 -4.76 -7.60 21.22
C THR A 40 -4.24 -8.96 21.67
N ASN A 41 -5.12 -9.73 22.31
CA ASN A 41 -4.84 -11.16 22.54
C ASN A 41 -4.84 -11.93 21.20
N SER A 42 -4.35 -13.16 21.23
CA SER A 42 -4.12 -13.98 20.02
C SER A 42 -5.37 -14.29 19.18
N SER A 43 -6.56 -14.12 19.72
CA SER A 43 -7.85 -14.34 19.05
C SER A 43 -8.56 -13.04 18.66
N GLY A 44 -8.00 -11.88 19.04
CA GLY A 44 -8.61 -10.59 18.77
C GLY A 44 -8.40 -10.09 17.33
N SER A 45 -9.25 -9.16 16.94
CA SER A 45 -9.18 -8.52 15.63
C SER A 45 -9.28 -7.00 15.75
N MET A 46 -8.94 -6.30 14.69
CA MET A 46 -9.06 -4.85 14.56
C MET A 46 -8.20 -4.07 15.58
N THR A 47 -6.89 -4.22 15.46
CA THR A 47 -5.94 -3.50 16.31
C THR A 47 -5.32 -2.34 15.56
N GLY A 48 -5.51 -1.13 16.08
CA GLY A 48 -4.88 0.08 15.55
C GLY A 48 -4.07 0.83 16.61
N GLY A 49 -3.00 1.47 16.22
CA GLY A 49 -2.27 2.33 17.14
C GLY A 49 -3.09 3.53 17.60
N VAL A 50 -3.94 4.06 16.74
CA VAL A 50 -4.84 5.18 17.07
C VAL A 50 -6.26 4.69 17.30
N CYS A 51 -6.83 3.95 16.34
CA CYS A 51 -8.22 3.46 16.42
C CYS A 51 -8.32 2.02 15.96
N GLY A 52 -8.99 1.16 16.73
CA GLY A 52 -9.20 -0.25 16.40
C GLY A 52 -10.15 -0.42 15.21
N PHE A 53 -11.33 0.16 15.27
CA PHE A 53 -12.36 0.07 14.25
C PHE A 53 -13.01 1.42 13.96
N LEU A 54 -13.05 1.78 12.69
CA LEU A 54 -13.75 2.97 12.21
C LEU A 54 -14.80 2.55 11.18
N GLN A 55 -16.07 2.84 11.47
CA GLN A 55 -17.14 2.82 10.47
C GLN A 55 -17.59 4.25 10.20
N TYR A 56 -17.52 4.67 8.95
CA TYR A 56 -17.74 6.03 8.53
C TYR A 56 -18.54 6.04 7.23
N ASP A 57 -19.62 6.77 7.18
CA ASP A 57 -20.40 6.93 5.95
C ASP A 57 -19.87 8.09 5.10
N HIS A 58 -19.44 9.16 5.75
CA HIS A 58 -18.79 10.33 5.13
C HIS A 58 -18.07 11.15 6.20
N GLY A 59 -17.07 11.92 5.81
CA GLY A 59 -16.34 12.79 6.72
C GLY A 59 -14.84 12.90 6.41
N TYR A 60 -14.17 13.67 7.26
CA TYR A 60 -12.72 13.89 7.19
C TYR A 60 -12.00 13.15 8.31
N VAL A 61 -11.04 12.32 7.92
CA VAL A 61 -10.16 11.61 8.86
C VAL A 61 -8.72 11.91 8.49
N GLY A 62 -7.98 12.53 9.40
CA GLY A 62 -6.62 12.91 9.05
C GLY A 62 -5.78 13.49 10.17
N ASN A 63 -4.51 13.68 9.88
CA ASN A 63 -3.51 14.14 10.83
C ASN A 63 -3.45 13.24 12.07
N LEU A 64 -3.22 11.93 11.82
CA LEU A 64 -3.16 10.88 12.82
C LEU A 64 -1.76 10.28 12.85
N ILE A 65 -1.14 10.25 14.02
CA ILE A 65 0.25 9.82 14.18
C ILE A 65 0.33 8.69 15.19
N ASN A 66 0.98 7.60 14.82
CA ASN A 66 1.32 6.51 15.71
C ASN A 66 2.84 6.37 15.85
N TYR A 67 3.35 6.51 17.06
CA TYR A 67 4.72 6.15 17.46
C TYR A 67 4.77 4.84 18.25
N GLY A 68 3.63 4.37 18.72
CA GLY A 68 3.54 3.20 19.58
C GLY A 68 3.63 1.90 18.80
N LYS A 69 4.22 0.88 19.42
CA LYS A 69 4.17 -0.48 18.88
C LYS A 69 2.73 -1.00 18.82
N VAL A 70 2.36 -1.64 17.72
CA VAL A 70 1.06 -2.31 17.54
C VAL A 70 1.30 -3.80 17.34
N ASP A 71 0.64 -4.60 18.17
CA ASP A 71 0.76 -6.06 18.14
C ASP A 71 -0.64 -6.67 18.14
N GLY A 72 -1.08 -7.15 17.00
CA GLY A 72 -2.45 -7.62 16.80
C GLY A 72 -2.52 -9.00 16.16
N SER A 73 -3.72 -9.40 15.81
CA SER A 73 -3.97 -10.63 15.07
C SER A 73 -4.48 -10.31 13.67
N SER A 74 -5.78 -10.32 13.43
CA SER A 74 -6.34 -9.96 12.13
C SER A 74 -6.69 -8.47 12.05
N ALA A 75 -6.59 -7.88 10.87
CA ALA A 75 -6.83 -6.46 10.62
C ALA A 75 -6.04 -5.56 11.59
N THR A 76 -4.72 -5.55 11.43
CA THR A 76 -3.80 -4.81 12.29
C THR A 76 -3.14 -3.67 11.52
N GLY A 77 -3.22 -2.45 12.06
CA GLY A 77 -2.59 -1.28 11.43
C GLY A 77 -1.99 -0.30 12.42
N GLY A 78 -0.97 0.41 11.99
CA GLY A 78 -0.32 1.41 12.84
C GLY A 78 -1.25 2.56 13.25
N VAL A 79 -2.21 2.91 12.41
CA VAL A 79 -3.23 3.93 12.70
C VAL A 79 -4.59 3.29 12.90
N PHE A 80 -5.10 2.55 11.92
CA PHE A 80 -6.39 1.87 11.98
C PHE A 80 -6.23 0.35 11.85
N GLY A 81 -6.89 -0.40 12.73
CA GLY A 81 -7.03 -1.85 12.54
C GLY A 81 -7.92 -2.14 11.32
N GLN A 82 -9.16 -1.71 11.39
CA GLN A 82 -10.11 -1.82 10.27
C GLN A 82 -10.88 -0.52 10.05
N VAL A 83 -11.10 -0.23 8.77
CA VAL A 83 -12.02 0.83 8.33
C VAL A 83 -13.13 0.21 7.50
N LYS A 84 -14.39 0.44 7.87
CA LYS A 84 -15.56 0.06 7.10
C LYS A 84 -16.20 1.29 6.51
N VAL A 85 -16.30 1.33 5.20
CA VAL A 85 -16.96 2.42 4.48
C VAL A 85 -18.43 2.09 4.30
N GLY A 86 -19.29 3.01 4.69
CA GLY A 86 -20.74 2.91 4.45
C GLY A 86 -21.11 3.24 3.02
N GLY A 87 -22.40 3.19 2.72
CA GLY A 87 -22.96 3.49 1.39
C GLY A 87 -23.15 4.98 1.07
N GLY A 88 -22.59 5.86 1.89
CA GLY A 88 -22.75 7.31 1.78
C GLY A 88 -21.73 7.99 0.86
N ASP A 89 -21.31 9.17 1.25
CA ASP A 89 -20.35 9.99 0.52
C ASP A 89 -18.92 9.47 0.62
N LYS A 90 -18.04 10.10 -0.12
CA LYS A 90 -16.62 9.81 -0.19
C LYS A 90 -15.94 9.92 1.18
N MET A 91 -15.23 8.86 1.59
CA MET A 91 -14.35 8.92 2.73
C MET A 91 -12.91 9.28 2.29
N VAL A 92 -12.28 10.17 3.05
CA VAL A 92 -10.88 10.56 2.84
C VAL A 92 -10.09 10.28 4.11
N LEU A 93 -9.11 9.37 4.00
CA LEU A 93 -8.07 9.13 5.00
C LEU A 93 -6.80 9.84 4.54
N THR A 94 -6.37 10.85 5.28
CA THR A 94 -5.22 11.65 4.85
C THR A 94 -4.26 11.98 5.99
N TYR A 95 -3.00 12.23 5.66
CA TYR A 95 -1.96 12.57 6.61
C TYR A 95 -1.88 11.58 7.79
N MET A 96 -1.83 10.29 7.49
CA MET A 96 -1.55 9.25 8.46
C MET A 96 -0.05 8.99 8.51
N VAL A 97 0.52 8.99 9.71
CA VAL A 97 1.94 8.71 9.94
C VAL A 97 2.06 7.52 10.89
N ASN A 98 2.73 6.48 10.45
CA ASN A 98 3.13 5.39 11.32
C ASN A 98 4.65 5.37 11.51
N ALA A 99 5.09 5.45 12.75
CA ALA A 99 6.47 5.38 13.19
C ALA A 99 6.68 4.31 14.28
N GLY A 100 5.65 3.51 14.58
CA GLY A 100 5.73 2.38 15.49
C GLY A 100 5.69 1.06 14.73
N ASP A 101 6.45 0.07 15.19
CA ASP A 101 6.44 -1.27 14.58
C ASP A 101 5.04 -1.90 14.66
N VAL A 102 4.65 -2.55 13.58
CA VAL A 102 3.35 -3.21 13.47
C VAL A 102 3.55 -4.71 13.23
N ALA A 103 2.95 -5.54 14.07
CA ALA A 103 2.95 -6.99 13.90
C ALA A 103 1.53 -7.56 13.96
N GLY A 104 1.21 -8.46 13.03
CA GLY A 104 -0.10 -9.12 12.96
C GLY A 104 -0.04 -10.47 12.27
N LYS A 105 -1.20 -11.07 11.99
CA LYS A 105 -1.30 -12.40 11.32
C LYS A 105 -1.93 -12.31 9.94
N ASP A 106 -2.98 -11.50 9.79
CA ASP A 106 -3.71 -11.32 8.52
C ASP A 106 -4.05 -9.84 8.32
N ASN A 107 -3.97 -9.35 7.11
CA ASN A 107 -4.30 -7.98 6.72
C ASN A 107 -3.60 -6.95 7.60
N VAL A 108 -2.29 -6.86 7.43
CA VAL A 108 -1.43 -6.00 8.25
C VAL A 108 -0.97 -4.80 7.43
N GLY A 109 -1.21 -3.60 7.93
CA GLY A 109 -0.78 -2.36 7.27
C GLY A 109 0.01 -1.44 8.17
N GLY A 110 0.98 -0.75 7.64
CA GLY A 110 1.70 0.28 8.39
C GLY A 110 0.76 1.38 8.88
N CYS A 111 -0.20 1.79 8.05
CA CYS A 111 -1.25 2.73 8.46
C CYS A 111 -2.58 2.03 8.72
N VAL A 112 -3.08 1.24 7.77
CA VAL A 112 -4.42 0.62 7.83
C VAL A 112 -4.31 -0.88 7.57
N GLY A 113 -4.83 -1.71 8.49
CA GLY A 113 -4.83 -3.16 8.31
C GLY A 113 -5.79 -3.60 7.21
N PHE A 114 -7.05 -3.23 7.32
CA PHE A 114 -8.10 -3.64 6.39
C PHE A 114 -9.11 -2.53 6.10
N ILE A 115 -9.43 -2.34 4.83
CA ILE A 115 -10.55 -1.50 4.41
C ILE A 115 -11.57 -2.34 3.67
N THR A 116 -12.84 -2.18 4.00
CA THR A 116 -13.95 -2.85 3.33
C THR A 116 -15.17 -1.94 3.26
N GLY A 117 -16.05 -2.17 2.30
CA GLY A 117 -17.32 -1.46 2.21
C GLY A 117 -17.91 -1.43 0.81
N ASN A 118 -19.16 -1.01 0.74
CA ASN A 118 -19.92 -0.92 -0.51
C ASN A 118 -19.81 0.48 -1.15
N GLY A 119 -18.65 1.12 -1.06
CA GLY A 119 -18.44 2.50 -1.48
C GLY A 119 -19.12 2.87 -2.79
N SER A 120 -20.13 3.75 -2.72
CA SER A 120 -20.82 4.29 -3.90
C SER A 120 -20.04 5.42 -4.57
N THR A 121 -19.06 5.99 -3.88
CA THR A 121 -18.24 7.12 -4.33
C THR A 121 -16.77 6.88 -4.03
N GLY A 122 -15.86 7.49 -4.78
CA GLY A 122 -14.42 7.27 -4.71
C GLY A 122 -13.83 7.56 -3.33
N ASN A 123 -13.37 6.52 -2.62
CA ASN A 123 -12.70 6.62 -1.33
C ASN A 123 -11.20 6.84 -1.53
N GLU A 124 -10.57 7.62 -0.67
CA GLU A 124 -9.17 8.00 -0.80
C GLU A 124 -8.35 7.68 0.44
N ILE A 125 -7.18 7.11 0.21
CA ILE A 125 -6.04 7.17 1.14
C ILE A 125 -4.98 8.03 0.47
N ASN A 126 -4.60 9.12 1.10
CA ASN A 126 -3.60 9.98 0.51
C ASN A 126 -2.64 10.59 1.53
N ASN A 127 -1.50 11.10 1.05
CA ASN A 127 -0.51 11.81 1.86
C ASN A 127 -0.18 11.06 3.17
N SER A 128 0.01 9.75 3.09
CA SER A 128 0.25 8.89 4.24
C SER A 128 1.63 8.25 4.17
N VAL A 129 2.23 7.98 5.34
CA VAL A 129 3.59 7.44 5.40
C VAL A 129 3.76 6.40 6.49
N ASN A 130 4.52 5.36 6.16
CA ASN A 130 5.03 4.39 7.11
C ASN A 130 6.56 4.45 7.18
N PHE A 131 7.10 4.64 8.37
CA PHE A 131 8.54 4.66 8.64
C PHE A 131 9.04 3.38 9.31
N SER A 132 8.17 2.58 9.90
CA SER A 132 8.55 1.44 10.74
C SER A 132 8.30 0.10 10.09
N SER A 133 8.89 -0.93 10.69
CA SER A 133 8.73 -2.30 10.20
C SER A 133 7.30 -2.79 10.35
N VAL A 134 6.80 -3.47 9.31
CA VAL A 134 5.51 -4.15 9.32
C VAL A 134 5.74 -5.63 9.08
N THR A 135 5.25 -6.48 9.97
CA THR A 135 5.45 -7.92 9.94
C THR A 135 4.12 -8.67 9.99
N ASN A 136 3.96 -9.61 9.07
CA ASN A 136 2.86 -10.56 9.10
C ASN A 136 3.40 -11.94 9.53
N ASN A 137 2.90 -12.47 10.64
CA ASN A 137 3.32 -13.77 11.17
C ASN A 137 2.42 -14.93 10.72
N GLY A 138 1.37 -14.64 9.94
CA GLY A 138 0.45 -15.62 9.34
C GLY A 138 0.57 -15.68 7.82
N GLY A 139 -0.54 -15.73 7.14
CA GLY A 139 -0.72 -15.50 5.72
C GLY A 139 -1.50 -14.21 5.47
N GLY A 140 -2.03 -14.02 4.28
CA GLY A 140 -2.90 -12.88 3.98
C GLY A 140 -2.18 -11.71 3.31
N SER A 141 -2.58 -10.48 3.63
CA SER A 141 -2.08 -9.31 2.90
C SER A 141 -1.34 -8.35 3.82
N ILE A 142 -0.19 -7.84 3.36
CA ILE A 142 0.64 -6.93 4.12
C ILE A 142 1.17 -5.80 3.25
N GLY A 143 1.06 -4.56 3.74
CA GLY A 143 1.56 -3.37 3.04
C GLY A 143 2.04 -2.27 3.99
N GLY A 144 2.86 -1.39 3.46
CA GLY A 144 3.38 -0.26 4.24
C GLY A 144 2.30 0.77 4.59
N ILE A 145 1.32 0.96 3.73
CA ILE A 145 0.19 1.85 3.98
C ILE A 145 -1.08 1.03 4.26
N LEU A 146 -1.43 0.10 3.38
CA LEU A 146 -2.65 -0.67 3.47
C LEU A 146 -2.35 -2.17 3.36
N GLY A 147 -2.82 -2.98 4.33
CA GLY A 147 -2.75 -4.44 4.24
C GLY A 147 -3.64 -4.97 3.13
N TYR A 148 -4.95 -4.79 3.27
CA TYR A 148 -5.93 -5.20 2.27
C TYR A 148 -7.05 -4.18 2.08
N GLY A 149 -7.30 -3.83 0.84
CA GLY A 149 -8.45 -3.02 0.41
C GLY A 149 -9.43 -3.86 -0.40
N ASP A 150 -10.60 -4.17 0.19
CA ASP A 150 -11.74 -4.81 -0.46
C ASP A 150 -12.84 -3.78 -0.69
N ILE A 151 -12.60 -2.91 -1.65
CA ILE A 151 -13.42 -1.74 -1.88
C ILE A 151 -13.33 -1.27 -3.34
N ALA A 152 -14.50 -1.02 -3.94
CA ALA A 152 -14.61 -0.40 -5.26
C ALA A 152 -14.43 1.13 -5.19
N LYS A 153 -14.22 1.78 -6.33
CA LYS A 153 -14.15 3.25 -6.46
C LYS A 153 -13.21 3.88 -5.41
N SER A 154 -12.00 3.42 -5.37
CA SER A 154 -11.04 3.87 -4.36
C SER A 154 -9.66 4.13 -4.96
N CYS A 155 -8.94 5.05 -4.33
CA CYS A 155 -7.57 5.34 -4.73
C CYS A 155 -6.64 5.44 -3.53
N ILE A 156 -5.38 5.05 -3.76
CA ILE A 156 -4.25 5.32 -2.88
C ILE A 156 -3.29 6.18 -3.66
N PHE A 157 -2.98 7.37 -3.17
CA PHE A 157 -2.05 8.24 -3.89
C PHE A 157 -1.17 9.09 -2.97
N SER A 158 -0.08 9.59 -3.50
CA SER A 158 0.87 10.50 -2.84
C SER A 158 1.34 9.96 -1.47
N SER A 159 1.56 8.65 -1.37
CA SER A 159 1.90 7.98 -0.11
C SER A 159 3.27 7.28 -0.22
N ALA A 160 3.96 7.17 0.92
CA ALA A 160 5.32 6.64 0.96
C ALA A 160 5.49 5.53 2.00
N ASN A 161 6.30 4.53 1.68
CA ASN A 161 6.78 3.55 2.64
C ASN A 161 8.31 3.58 2.73
N HIS A 162 8.82 3.76 3.93
CA HIS A 162 10.26 3.68 4.25
C HIS A 162 10.58 2.48 5.15
N GLY A 163 9.56 1.88 5.76
CA GLY A 163 9.72 0.73 6.64
C GLY A 163 9.90 -0.57 5.87
N ASN A 164 10.56 -1.55 6.49
CA ASN A 164 10.67 -2.88 5.93
C ASN A 164 9.35 -3.64 6.08
N ILE A 165 8.92 -4.31 5.01
CA ILE A 165 7.69 -5.11 4.99
C ILE A 165 8.05 -6.58 4.85
N LYS A 166 7.60 -7.40 5.80
CA LYS A 166 7.92 -8.83 5.83
C LYS A 166 6.67 -9.70 5.94
N GLY A 167 6.38 -10.44 4.88
CA GLY A 167 5.39 -11.52 4.87
C GLY A 167 5.91 -12.76 5.62
N GLY A 168 5.01 -13.46 6.31
CA GLY A 168 5.37 -14.62 7.12
C GLY A 168 5.64 -15.89 6.32
N SER A 169 6.11 -16.91 7.01
CA SER A 169 6.42 -18.24 6.45
C SER A 169 5.27 -19.24 6.59
N SER A 170 4.28 -18.99 7.44
CA SER A 170 3.20 -19.92 7.74
C SER A 170 2.09 -19.98 6.69
N GLY A 171 2.06 -19.05 5.74
CA GLY A 171 1.10 -19.02 4.63
C GLY A 171 1.50 -18.05 3.55
N ALA A 172 0.98 -18.27 2.34
CA ALA A 172 1.17 -17.37 1.21
C ALA A 172 0.63 -15.97 1.52
N SER A 173 1.39 -14.96 1.17
CA SER A 173 1.06 -13.56 1.45
C SER A 173 1.07 -12.72 0.17
N ASN A 174 0.23 -11.67 0.17
CA ASN A 174 0.35 -10.60 -0.80
C ASN A 174 1.13 -9.47 -0.13
N VAL A 175 2.35 -9.23 -0.57
CA VAL A 175 3.30 -8.33 0.10
C VAL A 175 3.62 -7.15 -0.79
N GLY A 176 3.26 -5.94 -0.36
CA GLY A 176 3.54 -4.72 -1.13
C GLY A 176 4.14 -3.61 -0.28
N GLY A 177 4.98 -2.80 -0.88
CA GLY A 177 5.57 -1.65 -0.19
C GLY A 177 4.52 -0.63 0.23
N ILE A 178 3.50 -0.43 -0.59
CA ILE A 178 2.36 0.46 -0.30
C ILE A 178 1.14 -0.35 0.10
N CYS A 179 0.73 -1.32 -0.72
CA CYS A 179 -0.48 -2.10 -0.48
C CYS A 179 -0.23 -3.59 -0.72
N GLY A 180 -0.65 -4.44 0.22
CA GLY A 180 -0.53 -5.89 0.07
C GLY A 180 -1.48 -6.41 -1.01
N ARG A 181 -2.76 -6.14 -0.87
CA ARG A 181 -3.79 -6.51 -1.83
C ARG A 181 -4.80 -5.40 -2.01
N PHE A 182 -5.09 -5.06 -3.27
CA PHE A 182 -6.01 -3.97 -3.58
C PHE A 182 -6.94 -4.38 -4.72
N GLY A 183 -8.24 -4.17 -4.51
CA GLY A 183 -9.27 -4.50 -5.48
C GLY A 183 -10.55 -5.02 -4.84
N TRP A 184 -11.57 -5.28 -5.64
CA TRP A 184 -12.88 -5.71 -5.20
C TRP A 184 -13.08 -7.21 -5.43
N HIS A 185 -13.45 -7.95 -4.40
CA HIS A 185 -13.67 -9.39 -4.48
C HIS A 185 -15.14 -9.79 -4.64
N SER A 186 -16.08 -8.95 -4.21
CA SER A 186 -17.51 -9.27 -4.24
C SER A 186 -18.14 -8.93 -5.60
N SER A 187 -18.70 -9.90 -6.24
CA SER A 187 -18.95 -10.01 -7.68
C SER A 187 -20.16 -9.26 -8.27
N SER A 188 -20.92 -8.47 -7.54
CA SER A 188 -22.25 -8.09 -8.03
C SER A 188 -22.51 -6.63 -8.36
N SER A 189 -21.57 -5.71 -8.10
CA SER A 189 -21.84 -4.29 -8.28
C SER A 189 -20.72 -3.42 -8.86
N VAL A 190 -19.59 -3.99 -9.26
CA VAL A 190 -18.52 -3.20 -9.90
C VAL A 190 -18.85 -3.03 -11.38
N THR A 191 -18.99 -1.79 -11.79
CA THR A 191 -19.24 -1.42 -13.18
C THR A 191 -17.95 -0.94 -13.85
N LYS A 192 -17.93 -0.86 -15.19
CA LYS A 192 -16.80 -0.33 -15.97
C LYS A 192 -16.35 1.10 -15.56
N ASN A 193 -17.14 1.80 -14.75
CA ASN A 193 -16.87 3.16 -14.31
C ASN A 193 -16.29 3.22 -12.87
N ASP A 194 -15.98 2.06 -12.28
CA ASP A 194 -15.48 1.99 -10.91
C ASP A 194 -13.95 2.02 -10.91
N ASN A 195 -13.37 3.21 -10.94
CA ASN A 195 -11.93 3.41 -10.91
C ASN A 195 -11.34 2.88 -9.61
N ILE A 196 -10.31 2.04 -9.73
CA ILE A 196 -9.43 1.66 -8.63
C ILE A 196 -8.03 2.07 -9.04
N GLU A 197 -7.42 2.95 -8.26
CA GLU A 197 -6.18 3.61 -8.63
C GLU A 197 -5.15 3.53 -7.50
N LEU A 198 -3.92 3.15 -7.83
CA LEU A 198 -2.76 3.30 -6.96
C LEU A 198 -1.73 4.13 -7.70
N ALA A 199 -1.54 5.38 -7.26
CA ALA A 199 -0.77 6.35 -8.03
C ALA A 199 0.13 7.23 -7.18
N ARG A 200 1.22 7.71 -7.78
CA ARG A 200 2.15 8.67 -7.16
C ARG A 200 2.64 8.22 -5.79
N CYS A 201 2.91 6.92 -5.68
CA CYS A 201 3.39 6.32 -4.45
C CYS A 201 4.84 5.84 -4.59
N CYS A 202 5.54 5.78 -3.46
CA CYS A 202 6.91 5.32 -3.47
C CYS A 202 7.24 4.37 -2.31
N ASN A 203 8.14 3.43 -2.59
CA ASN A 203 8.71 2.55 -1.59
C ASN A 203 10.23 2.66 -1.56
N THR A 204 10.81 2.77 -0.37
CA THR A 204 12.27 2.69 -0.16
C THR A 204 12.67 1.59 0.82
N GLY A 205 11.70 0.98 1.52
CA GLY A 205 11.94 -0.13 2.43
C GLY A 205 12.11 -1.47 1.71
N THR A 206 12.75 -2.43 2.36
CA THR A 206 12.88 -3.80 1.85
C THR A 206 11.53 -4.52 1.91
N ILE A 207 11.15 -5.19 0.81
CA ILE A 207 9.89 -5.93 0.71
C ILE A 207 10.20 -7.42 0.51
N SER A 208 9.80 -8.25 1.46
CA SER A 208 10.16 -9.68 1.44
C SER A 208 9.03 -10.59 1.92
N SER A 209 9.10 -11.87 1.53
CA SER A 209 8.30 -12.95 2.09
C SER A 209 9.13 -14.21 2.25
N ASP A 210 8.91 -14.91 3.33
CA ASP A 210 9.56 -16.21 3.60
C ASP A 210 8.76 -17.39 2.98
N HIS A 211 7.53 -17.16 2.47
CA HIS A 211 6.71 -18.21 1.85
C HIS A 211 6.84 -18.19 0.32
N LYS A 212 7.08 -19.36 -0.27
CA LYS A 212 7.36 -19.52 -1.71
C LYS A 212 6.23 -19.11 -2.67
N ASP A 213 4.98 -19.22 -2.22
CA ASP A 213 3.79 -18.92 -3.05
C ASP A 213 3.24 -17.52 -2.79
N SER A 214 4.06 -16.60 -2.28
CA SER A 214 3.65 -15.21 -2.05
C SER A 214 3.84 -14.36 -3.30
N TYR A 215 2.93 -13.40 -3.49
CA TYR A 215 3.07 -12.33 -4.48
C TYR A 215 3.74 -11.13 -3.83
N VAL A 216 4.91 -10.74 -4.34
CA VAL A 216 5.73 -9.70 -3.73
C VAL A 216 5.96 -8.56 -4.72
N GLY A 217 5.53 -7.36 -4.39
CA GLY A 217 5.75 -6.17 -5.22
C GLY A 217 6.33 -5.01 -4.45
N GLY A 218 7.24 -4.28 -5.06
CA GLY A 218 7.83 -3.11 -4.43
C GLY A 218 6.82 -2.04 -4.02
N VAL A 219 5.66 -2.00 -4.70
CA VAL A 219 4.54 -1.09 -4.41
C VAL A 219 3.27 -1.87 -4.08
N LEU A 220 2.85 -2.78 -4.93
CA LEU A 220 1.63 -3.57 -4.77
C LEU A 220 1.93 -5.07 -4.81
N GLY A 221 1.53 -5.82 -3.77
CA GLY A 221 1.68 -7.28 -3.76
C GLY A 221 0.78 -7.95 -4.80
N ARG A 222 -0.52 -7.72 -4.72
CA ARG A 222 -1.49 -8.30 -5.64
C ARG A 222 -2.64 -7.34 -5.96
N GLN A 223 -2.90 -7.20 -7.24
CA GLN A 223 -4.20 -6.74 -7.70
C GLN A 223 -5.22 -7.87 -7.58
N ALA A 224 -6.39 -7.59 -7.06
CA ALA A 224 -7.46 -8.57 -6.92
C ALA A 224 -8.75 -8.05 -7.52
N LEU A 225 -9.14 -8.64 -8.64
CA LEU A 225 -10.45 -8.41 -9.24
C LEU A 225 -11.29 -9.68 -9.17
N GLY A 226 -12.59 -9.54 -8.98
CA GLY A 226 -13.53 -10.65 -9.13
C GLY A 226 -13.52 -11.17 -10.57
N SER A 227 -13.72 -12.47 -10.75
CA SER A 227 -13.56 -13.18 -12.03
C SER A 227 -14.49 -12.74 -13.18
N THR A 228 -15.40 -11.80 -12.96
CA THR A 228 -16.40 -11.32 -13.92
C THR A 228 -16.19 -9.86 -14.35
N ILE A 229 -15.12 -9.22 -13.89
CA ILE A 229 -14.91 -7.79 -14.12
C ILE A 229 -13.91 -7.59 -15.25
N ASP A 230 -14.41 -7.06 -16.36
CA ASP A 230 -13.59 -6.48 -17.41
C ASP A 230 -13.14 -5.09 -16.92
N ALA A 231 -12.09 -5.07 -16.11
CA ALA A 231 -11.64 -3.86 -15.42
C ALA A 231 -10.73 -3.04 -16.31
N THR A 232 -11.30 -2.32 -17.24
CA THR A 232 -10.58 -1.29 -18.02
C THR A 232 -10.19 -0.06 -17.22
N ASN A 233 -10.54 0.01 -15.92
CA ASN A 233 -10.35 1.19 -15.08
C ASN A 233 -9.55 0.91 -13.79
N TRP A 234 -8.75 -0.16 -13.77
CA TRP A 234 -7.83 -0.41 -12.67
C TRP A 234 -6.42 -0.05 -13.10
N MET A 235 -5.77 0.84 -12.36
CA MET A 235 -4.50 1.41 -12.79
C MET A 235 -3.49 1.51 -11.63
N VAL A 236 -2.25 1.10 -11.91
CA VAL A 236 -1.07 1.48 -11.12
C VAL A 236 -0.22 2.41 -11.97
N HIS A 237 -0.03 3.65 -11.54
CA HIS A 237 0.76 4.56 -12.35
C HIS A 237 1.54 5.58 -11.53
N ASP A 238 2.56 6.13 -12.14
CA ASP A 238 3.42 7.14 -11.54
C ASP A 238 3.97 6.71 -10.18
N CYS A 239 4.41 5.46 -10.08
CA CYS A 239 4.96 4.90 -8.84
C CYS A 239 6.43 4.51 -9.01
N TYR A 240 7.19 4.54 -7.91
CA TYR A 240 8.53 4.00 -7.95
C TYR A 240 8.90 3.18 -6.72
N ASN A 241 9.83 2.25 -6.93
CA ASN A 241 10.43 1.43 -5.88
C ASN A 241 11.96 1.57 -5.90
N LYS A 242 12.55 1.91 -4.75
CA LYS A 242 14.00 1.88 -4.50
C LYS A 242 14.40 0.74 -3.56
N GLY A 243 13.45 0.23 -2.79
CA GLY A 243 13.70 -0.80 -1.81
C GLY A 243 14.02 -2.14 -2.48
N PRO A 244 14.95 -2.93 -1.91
CA PRO A 244 15.20 -4.29 -2.38
C PRO A 244 13.96 -5.17 -2.27
N VAL A 245 13.80 -6.10 -3.24
CA VAL A 245 12.80 -7.16 -3.22
C VAL A 245 13.50 -8.52 -3.24
N PRO A 246 14.07 -8.97 -2.10
CA PRO A 246 14.80 -10.24 -2.01
C PRO A 246 13.83 -11.43 -2.03
N SER A 247 13.45 -11.87 -3.22
CA SER A 247 12.46 -12.93 -3.43
C SER A 247 13.13 -14.27 -3.75
N ARG A 248 13.89 -14.83 -2.81
CA ARG A 248 14.65 -16.07 -3.02
C ARG A 248 13.82 -17.28 -3.46
N HIS A 249 12.55 -17.29 -3.10
CA HIS A 249 11.65 -18.41 -3.35
C HIS A 249 10.50 -18.09 -4.31
N ASN A 250 10.29 -16.82 -4.66
CA ASN A 250 9.12 -16.35 -5.39
C ASN A 250 9.48 -16.01 -6.83
N THR A 251 8.90 -16.72 -7.77
CA THR A 251 8.92 -16.35 -9.20
C THR A 251 7.95 -15.19 -9.49
N ASP A 252 7.00 -14.92 -8.58
CA ASP A 252 5.95 -13.90 -8.71
C ASP A 252 6.34 -12.61 -7.98
N ALA A 253 7.59 -12.18 -8.14
CA ALA A 253 8.06 -10.91 -7.61
C ALA A 253 8.23 -9.88 -8.72
N GLY A 254 7.82 -8.65 -8.44
CA GLY A 254 7.98 -7.51 -9.33
C GLY A 254 8.48 -6.28 -8.60
N GLY A 255 9.26 -5.47 -9.29
CA GLY A 255 9.78 -4.23 -8.74
C GLY A 255 8.71 -3.23 -8.35
N ILE A 256 7.54 -3.30 -8.98
CA ILE A 256 6.36 -2.47 -8.67
C ILE A 256 5.18 -3.36 -8.25
N VAL A 257 4.76 -4.29 -9.08
CA VAL A 257 3.59 -5.15 -8.83
C VAL A 257 4.00 -6.61 -8.82
N GLY A 258 3.64 -7.36 -7.77
CA GLY A 258 3.92 -8.80 -7.70
C GLY A 258 3.02 -9.59 -8.64
N TYR A 259 1.71 -9.40 -8.56
CA TYR A 259 0.74 -10.14 -9.35
C TYR A 259 -0.40 -9.27 -9.85
N VAL A 260 -0.68 -9.38 -11.13
CA VAL A 260 -1.79 -8.70 -11.81
C VAL A 260 -2.82 -9.74 -12.24
N ASP A 261 -4.06 -9.56 -11.81
CA ASP A 261 -5.20 -10.38 -12.18
C ASP A 261 -5.98 -9.67 -13.30
N HIS A 262 -6.29 -10.36 -14.39
CA HIS A 262 -7.06 -9.84 -15.53
C HIS A 262 -6.47 -8.59 -16.22
N THR A 263 -7.32 -7.83 -16.92
CA THR A 263 -6.95 -6.62 -17.64
C THR A 263 -6.78 -5.45 -16.68
N SER A 264 -5.55 -5.03 -16.45
CA SER A 264 -5.25 -3.82 -15.70
C SER A 264 -4.10 -3.08 -16.34
N GLU A 265 -4.01 -1.80 -16.07
CA GLU A 265 -2.98 -0.94 -16.61
C GLU A 265 -1.89 -0.67 -15.58
N VAL A 266 -0.63 -0.88 -15.97
CA VAL A 266 0.54 -0.44 -15.19
C VAL A 266 1.36 0.47 -16.09
N GLN A 267 1.53 1.75 -15.71
CA GLN A 267 2.21 2.72 -16.56
C GLN A 267 3.05 3.73 -15.78
N CYS A 268 4.01 4.32 -16.47
CA CYS A 268 4.85 5.39 -15.94
C CYS A 268 5.47 5.07 -14.57
N CYS A 269 5.92 3.82 -14.40
CA CYS A 269 6.51 3.34 -13.16
C CYS A 269 7.97 2.91 -13.38
N TYR A 270 8.78 3.00 -12.31
CA TYR A 270 10.11 2.43 -12.36
C TYR A 270 10.54 1.76 -11.04
N SER A 271 11.45 0.78 -11.16
CA SER A 271 12.12 0.17 -10.02
C SER A 271 13.64 0.32 -10.13
N SER A 272 14.28 0.71 -9.04
CA SER A 272 15.73 0.75 -8.90
C SER A 272 16.23 -0.10 -7.73
N GLY A 273 15.33 -0.77 -7.00
CA GLY A 273 15.69 -1.73 -5.98
C GLY A 273 16.14 -3.06 -6.58
N ASP A 274 17.07 -3.76 -5.91
CA ASP A 274 17.53 -5.08 -6.33
C ASP A 274 16.43 -6.12 -6.22
N ILE A 275 16.17 -6.88 -7.30
CA ILE A 275 15.20 -7.96 -7.36
C ILE A 275 15.96 -9.26 -7.59
N GLU A 276 16.06 -10.09 -6.57
CA GLU A 276 16.91 -11.28 -6.60
C GLU A 276 16.35 -12.34 -7.57
N LYS A 277 15.03 -12.55 -7.57
CA LYS A 277 14.29 -13.37 -8.54
C LYS A 277 12.96 -12.70 -8.84
N GLY A 278 12.61 -12.61 -10.11
CA GLY A 278 11.39 -11.92 -10.54
C GLY A 278 11.67 -10.93 -11.65
N ASN A 279 10.70 -10.11 -11.95
CA ASN A 279 10.75 -9.15 -13.05
C ASN A 279 11.00 -7.71 -12.56
N GLY A 280 11.56 -6.89 -13.42
CA GLY A 280 11.96 -5.52 -13.10
C GLY A 280 10.82 -4.64 -12.61
N VAL A 281 9.60 -4.84 -13.14
CA VAL A 281 8.42 -4.03 -12.78
C VAL A 281 7.22 -4.89 -12.40
N VAL A 282 6.76 -5.79 -13.26
CA VAL A 282 5.58 -6.65 -13.00
C VAL A 282 6.03 -8.10 -12.90
N GLY A 283 5.73 -8.75 -11.77
CA GLY A 283 6.13 -10.14 -11.49
C GLY A 283 5.37 -11.13 -12.35
N THR A 284 4.09 -11.32 -12.09
CA THR A 284 3.24 -12.25 -12.85
C THR A 284 1.94 -11.59 -13.26
N HIS A 285 1.50 -11.93 -14.46
CA HIS A 285 0.21 -11.55 -15.01
C HIS A 285 -0.58 -12.81 -15.35
N LYS A 286 -1.83 -12.92 -14.88
CA LYS A 286 -2.71 -14.03 -15.18
C LYS A 286 -3.96 -13.57 -15.94
N GLY A 287 -4.17 -14.13 -17.12
CA GLY A 287 -5.39 -13.97 -17.92
C GLY A 287 -5.38 -12.79 -18.90
N GLY A 288 -6.14 -12.92 -19.98
CA GLY A 288 -6.38 -11.88 -20.98
C GLY A 288 -5.25 -11.63 -21.97
N SER A 289 -5.62 -11.33 -23.20
CA SER A 289 -4.68 -11.09 -24.29
C SER A 289 -4.27 -9.64 -24.49
N VAL A 290 -4.59 -8.75 -23.57
CA VAL A 290 -4.28 -7.32 -23.71
C VAL A 290 -3.49 -6.85 -22.50
N TRP A 291 -2.22 -6.62 -22.72
CA TRP A 291 -1.28 -6.08 -21.75
C TRP A 291 -1.20 -4.58 -21.94
N TYR A 292 -1.77 -3.81 -21.02
CA TYR A 292 -1.65 -2.37 -21.02
C TYR A 292 -0.49 -1.94 -20.11
N HIS A 293 0.73 -2.37 -20.49
CA HIS A 293 1.94 -1.99 -19.77
C HIS A 293 2.72 -0.98 -20.63
N HIS A 294 2.77 0.28 -20.19
CA HIS A 294 3.42 1.34 -20.95
C HIS A 294 4.40 2.13 -20.07
N HIS A 295 5.55 2.46 -20.66
CA HIS A 295 6.53 3.32 -20.00
C HIS A 295 7.00 2.76 -18.65
N LEU A 296 7.37 1.50 -18.63
CA LEU A 296 7.88 0.79 -17.46
C LEU A 296 9.38 0.64 -17.52
N TYR A 297 10.07 0.99 -16.43
CA TYR A 297 11.52 1.04 -16.40
C TYR A 297 12.11 0.33 -15.19
N TYR A 298 13.28 -0.28 -15.38
CA TYR A 298 14.10 -0.77 -14.27
C TYR A 298 15.55 -0.32 -14.44
N LEU A 299 16.28 -0.15 -13.32
CA LEU A 299 17.67 0.26 -13.35
C LEU A 299 18.58 -0.90 -13.75
N GLU A 300 19.55 -0.65 -14.60
CA GLU A 300 20.54 -1.63 -15.05
C GLU A 300 21.27 -2.31 -13.88
N GLY A 301 21.24 -3.65 -13.86
CA GLY A 301 21.88 -4.49 -12.86
C GLY A 301 21.02 -4.80 -11.64
N THR A 302 19.77 -4.32 -11.56
CA THR A 302 18.87 -4.61 -10.44
C THR A 302 17.88 -5.74 -10.73
N ALA A 303 17.62 -6.04 -12.00
CA ALA A 303 16.71 -7.09 -12.44
C ALA A 303 17.03 -7.54 -13.85
N ASN A 304 16.37 -8.64 -14.28
CA ASN A 304 16.27 -9.03 -15.68
C ASN A 304 14.79 -9.05 -16.06
N ASP A 305 14.40 -8.20 -17.00
CA ASP A 305 13.02 -8.13 -17.47
C ASP A 305 13.01 -7.85 -18.98
N TRP A 306 12.19 -8.59 -19.72
CA TRP A 306 12.03 -8.45 -21.17
C TRP A 306 10.80 -7.64 -21.55
N ASN A 307 9.92 -7.34 -20.58
CA ASN A 307 8.70 -6.57 -20.79
C ASN A 307 8.84 -5.08 -20.42
N CYS A 308 10.00 -4.66 -19.94
CA CYS A 308 10.23 -3.31 -19.46
C CYS A 308 11.55 -2.76 -20.01
N ASP A 309 11.64 -1.47 -20.13
CA ASP A 309 12.83 -0.80 -20.62
C ASP A 309 13.90 -0.67 -19.52
N LYS A 310 15.13 -0.99 -19.87
CA LYS A 310 16.28 -0.87 -18.99
C LYS A 310 16.89 0.52 -19.02
N ILE A 311 16.95 1.19 -17.88
CA ILE A 311 17.66 2.46 -17.71
C ILE A 311 19.13 2.18 -17.40
N LYS A 312 20.03 2.64 -18.26
CA LYS A 312 21.48 2.60 -17.99
C LYS A 312 21.83 3.50 -16.83
N LYS A 313 22.75 3.08 -15.97
CA LYS A 313 23.22 3.89 -14.82
C LYS A 313 23.72 5.28 -15.23
N SER A 314 24.36 5.38 -16.40
CA SER A 314 24.83 6.68 -16.95
C SER A 314 23.74 7.63 -17.42
N ASN A 315 22.51 7.15 -17.56
CA ASN A 315 21.37 7.91 -18.09
C ASN A 315 20.24 8.10 -17.06
N LYS A 316 20.41 7.62 -15.85
CA LYS A 316 19.36 7.65 -14.80
C LYS A 316 18.88 9.07 -14.45
N GLY A 317 19.74 10.09 -14.59
CA GLY A 317 19.43 11.49 -14.34
C GLY A 317 18.93 12.27 -15.56
N LYS A 318 18.53 11.61 -16.64
CA LYS A 318 18.09 12.28 -17.88
C LYS A 318 16.59 12.04 -18.10
N GLU A 319 15.80 13.11 -18.17
CA GLU A 319 14.35 13.02 -18.45
C GLU A 319 14.06 12.24 -19.75
N SER A 320 14.92 12.41 -20.78
CA SER A 320 14.78 11.70 -22.06
C SER A 320 14.88 10.19 -21.98
N SER A 321 15.33 9.64 -20.83
CA SER A 321 15.38 8.19 -20.59
C SER A 321 14.05 7.61 -20.09
N TYR A 322 13.08 8.46 -19.75
CA TYR A 322 11.80 8.07 -19.17
C TYR A 322 10.65 8.55 -20.07
N GLY A 323 10.51 7.92 -21.23
CA GLY A 323 9.40 8.24 -22.13
C GLY A 323 8.05 8.08 -21.44
N GLY A 324 7.09 8.96 -21.74
CA GLY A 324 5.77 8.93 -21.13
C GLY A 324 5.65 9.53 -19.72
N PHE A 325 6.75 9.79 -19.03
CA PHE A 325 6.70 10.47 -17.72
C PHE A 325 6.38 11.96 -17.88
N ASP A 326 5.40 12.47 -17.15
CA ASP A 326 5.03 13.89 -17.17
C ASP A 326 5.94 14.69 -16.22
N PHE A 327 7.08 15.17 -16.75
CA PHE A 327 8.00 16.02 -15.99
C PHE A 327 7.47 17.44 -15.74
N ASN A 328 6.39 17.84 -16.38
CA ASN A 328 5.77 19.12 -16.09
C ASN A 328 4.93 19.08 -14.80
N LYS A 329 4.17 18.01 -14.58
CA LYS A 329 3.17 17.94 -13.51
C LYS A 329 3.50 16.92 -12.41
N VAL A 330 4.07 15.77 -12.75
CA VAL A 330 4.17 14.61 -11.82
C VAL A 330 5.59 14.38 -11.35
N TRP A 331 6.53 14.33 -12.28
CA TRP A 331 7.91 13.94 -12.00
C TRP A 331 8.87 15.12 -12.03
N GLN A 332 9.98 14.96 -11.32
CA GLN A 332 11.14 15.85 -11.42
C GLN A 332 12.43 15.09 -11.16
N ILE A 333 13.54 15.58 -11.71
CA ILE A 333 14.88 15.09 -11.41
C ILE A 333 15.65 16.20 -10.69
N ASP A 334 16.26 15.84 -9.56
CA ASP A 334 17.14 16.71 -8.79
C ASP A 334 18.41 15.90 -8.48
N SER A 335 19.55 16.40 -8.91
CA SER A 335 20.84 15.70 -8.74
C SER A 335 21.23 15.45 -7.29
N SER A 336 20.62 16.15 -6.33
CA SER A 336 20.83 15.96 -4.90
C SER A 336 19.84 14.98 -4.25
N LYS A 337 18.84 14.52 -4.98
CA LYS A 337 17.76 13.69 -4.45
C LYS A 337 17.60 12.39 -5.25
N ASN A 338 17.07 11.38 -4.58
CA ASN A 338 16.68 10.11 -5.19
C ASN A 338 17.76 9.48 -6.08
N ASP A 339 19.03 9.61 -5.70
CA ASP A 339 20.18 9.12 -6.47
C ASP A 339 20.17 9.63 -7.93
N GLU A 340 19.76 10.86 -8.16
CA GLU A 340 19.59 11.48 -9.48
C GLU A 340 18.47 10.87 -10.34
N MET A 341 17.65 9.98 -9.81
CA MET A 341 16.51 9.39 -10.52
C MET A 341 15.24 10.25 -10.37
N PRO A 342 14.25 10.08 -11.24
CA PRO A 342 12.99 10.80 -11.10
C PRO A 342 12.34 10.59 -9.71
N HIS A 343 11.74 11.63 -9.19
CA HIS A 343 10.96 11.58 -7.98
C HIS A 343 9.66 12.39 -8.13
N LEU A 344 8.70 12.12 -7.28
CA LEU A 344 7.35 12.68 -7.38
C LEU A 344 7.29 14.10 -6.84
N LYS A 345 6.64 15.02 -7.54
CA LYS A 345 6.44 16.40 -7.07
C LYS A 345 5.52 16.48 -5.86
N ASP A 346 4.45 15.68 -5.85
CA ASP A 346 3.38 15.75 -4.86
C ASP A 346 3.45 14.67 -3.76
N CYS A 347 4.49 13.84 -3.72
CA CYS A 347 4.67 12.87 -2.63
C CYS A 347 5.51 13.50 -1.51
N HIS A 348 4.88 14.21 -0.61
CA HIS A 348 5.56 15.03 0.40
C HIS A 348 6.46 14.23 1.35
N PHE A 349 6.14 12.96 1.60
CA PHE A 349 6.89 12.12 2.53
C PHE A 349 8.03 11.30 1.92
N GLN A 350 8.27 11.38 0.62
CA GLN A 350 9.24 10.51 -0.07
C GLN A 350 10.71 10.68 0.40
N PHE A 351 11.06 11.81 1.00
CA PHE A 351 12.40 12.11 1.50
C PHE A 351 12.48 12.36 3.01
N PHE A 352 11.38 12.16 3.73
CA PHE A 352 11.40 12.29 5.18
C PHE A 352 12.10 11.09 5.83
N SER A 353 12.93 11.36 6.82
CA SER A 353 13.42 10.40 7.82
C SER A 353 12.99 10.90 9.20
N LEU A 354 12.60 10.00 10.08
CA LEU A 354 12.32 10.32 11.48
C LEU A 354 13.59 10.35 12.29
#